data_088a0bfac784ed2fea23baed521f2ae7
#
_entry.id   088a0bfac784ed2fea23baed521f2ae7
#
_cell.length_a   1.000
_cell.length_b   1.000
_cell.length_c   1.000
_cell.angle_alpha   90.00
_cell.angle_beta   90.00
_cell.angle_gamma   90.00
#
_symmetry.space_group_name_H-M   'P 1'
#
loop_
_entity.id
_entity.type
_entity.pdbx_description
1 polymer ?
#
loop_
_entity_poly.entity_id
_entity_poly.type
_entity_poly.pdbx_seq_one_letter_code
_entity_poly.pdbx_strand_id
1 'polypeptide(L)'
;MSKFLTTTAIALTMMAGVARATDVEVLHWWTSGGEAAALNVLKEDLASKGIGWVDMPVAGGGGEAAMTALRARVTAGDPPTAVQMLGFDILDWAEQGALGNLDEVASAEGWDKVIPEALQKFSKYDGHWIAAPVNVHSTNWVWINKAALDAAGGKAPESWDELVAVLDKMKANGITPLAHGGQPWQDATIFDGVVLSKGTDFYKKAFVDLDEGTLSGADMADAFDRLMKLRTYVDDNFSGRDWNLASAMVIDGKAGMQMMGDWAKGEFLKAGKKPGADFVCIRFPGTQGSVTFNSDQFAMFNVSGDDKVKAQMEMASSIESPKFQSAFNVVKGSVPARTDVPDTDFDDCGKKGMKDLAEASSGGTLFGSMAHGHAAPAAVKNAVYDVVTKAFNGGYKDGAEAAKALAEAVAATK
;
A
#
# COMPACT_ATOMS: atom_id res chain seq x y z
N MET A 1 -16.10 28.52 83.48
CA MET A 1 -16.75 27.54 82.61
C MET A 1 -16.76 28.12 81.25
N SER A 2 -15.74 27.80 80.45
CA SER A 2 -15.58 28.30 79.06
C SER A 2 -15.88 27.15 78.07
N LYS A 3 -16.88 27.32 77.24
CA LYS A 3 -17.24 26.33 76.17
C LYS A 3 -16.47 26.66 74.90
N PHE A 4 -15.56 25.77 74.55
CA PHE A 4 -14.94 25.78 73.24
C PHE A 4 -15.89 25.15 72.20
N LEU A 5 -16.30 25.93 71.19
CA LEU A 5 -16.95 25.42 70.00
C LEU A 5 -15.86 25.06 68.96
N THR A 6 -15.77 23.79 68.64
CA THR A 6 -14.89 23.29 67.58
C THR A 6 -15.70 23.28 66.28
N THR A 7 -15.34 24.16 65.33
CA THR A 7 -15.93 24.19 64.01
C THR A 7 -15.13 23.22 63.06
N THR A 8 -15.76 22.10 62.73
CA THR A 8 -15.17 21.14 61.74
C THR A 8 -15.44 21.64 60.35
N ALA A 9 -14.38 22.10 59.67
CA ALA A 9 -14.42 22.43 58.24
C ALA A 9 -14.35 21.12 57.41
N ILE A 10 -15.43 20.77 56.69
CA ILE A 10 -15.46 19.69 55.71
C ILE A 10 -14.85 20.21 54.44
N ALA A 11 -13.62 19.80 54.13
CA ALA A 11 -12.99 20.05 52.83
C ALA A 11 -13.63 19.12 51.79
N LEU A 12 -14.44 19.67 50.90
CA LEU A 12 -14.96 19.02 49.72
C LEU A 12 -13.80 18.89 48.69
N THR A 13 -13.15 17.74 48.67
CA THR A 13 -12.18 17.42 47.60
C THR A 13 -12.96 17.15 46.32
N MET A 14 -13.00 18.11 45.41
CA MET A 14 -13.40 17.87 44.03
C MET A 14 -12.36 16.92 43.41
N MET A 15 -12.70 15.65 43.30
CA MET A 15 -12.03 14.75 42.39
C MET A 15 -12.36 15.26 40.96
N ALA A 16 -11.45 16.02 40.36
CA ALA A 16 -11.43 16.21 38.94
C ALA A 16 -11.26 14.81 38.33
N GLY A 17 -12.34 14.24 37.80
CA GLY A 17 -12.26 13.03 36.99
C GLY A 17 -11.31 13.32 35.86
N VAL A 18 -10.17 12.66 35.86
CA VAL A 18 -9.31 12.61 34.65
C VAL A 18 -10.20 12.00 33.58
N ALA A 19 -10.63 12.80 32.60
CA ALA A 19 -11.29 12.29 31.43
C ALA A 19 -10.33 11.24 30.85
N ARG A 20 -10.74 9.97 30.92
CA ARG A 20 -9.96 8.87 30.34
C ARG A 20 -10.03 9.09 28.86
N ALA A 21 -8.85 9.27 28.22
CA ALA A 21 -8.77 9.33 26.77
C ALA A 21 -9.48 8.09 26.20
N THR A 22 -10.32 8.30 25.20
CA THR A 22 -10.94 7.19 24.48
C THR A 22 -9.91 6.66 23.51
N ASP A 23 -9.62 5.36 23.62
CA ASP A 23 -8.62 4.72 22.77
C ASP A 23 -9.25 4.26 21.45
N VAL A 24 -8.52 4.40 20.33
CA VAL A 24 -8.80 3.70 19.09
C VAL A 24 -7.94 2.45 19.04
N GLU A 25 -8.56 1.28 18.90
CA GLU A 25 -7.87 0.03 18.65
C GLU A 25 -7.73 -0.15 17.14
N VAL A 26 -6.48 -0.25 16.65
CA VAL A 26 -6.20 -0.19 15.22
C VAL A 26 -5.44 -1.43 14.78
N LEU A 27 -6.07 -2.24 13.92
CA LEU A 27 -5.45 -3.37 13.26
C LEU A 27 -4.78 -2.88 11.97
N HIS A 28 -3.48 -3.19 11.83
CA HIS A 28 -2.69 -2.80 10.66
C HIS A 28 -1.51 -3.76 10.43
N TRP A 29 -0.88 -3.68 9.26
CA TRP A 29 0.32 -4.48 8.92
C TRP A 29 1.58 -3.64 8.68
N TRP A 30 1.58 -2.37 9.05
CA TRP A 30 2.74 -1.49 8.96
C TRP A 30 3.75 -1.77 10.06
N THR A 31 4.61 -2.77 9.83
CA THR A 31 5.58 -3.27 10.82
C THR A 31 7.03 -3.04 10.44
N SER A 32 7.33 -2.64 9.19
CA SER A 32 8.68 -2.26 8.78
C SER A 32 9.12 -0.94 9.45
N GLY A 33 10.41 -0.65 9.33
CA GLY A 33 10.94 0.52 9.99
C GLY A 33 10.43 1.85 9.42
N GLY A 34 10.26 1.96 8.11
CA GLY A 34 9.69 3.14 7.45
C GLY A 34 8.21 3.27 7.74
N GLU A 35 7.47 2.15 7.71
CA GLU A 35 6.04 2.11 8.00
C GLU A 35 5.73 2.51 9.45
N ALA A 36 6.46 1.98 10.43
CA ALA A 36 6.29 2.35 11.83
C ALA A 36 6.59 3.84 12.07
N ALA A 37 7.59 4.39 11.39
CA ALA A 37 7.89 5.83 11.47
C ALA A 37 6.74 6.68 10.90
N ALA A 38 6.14 6.27 9.78
CA ALA A 38 4.98 6.95 9.22
C ALA A 38 3.75 6.85 10.14
N LEU A 39 3.47 5.65 10.68
CA LEU A 39 2.35 5.44 11.60
C LEU A 39 2.46 6.31 12.87
N ASN A 40 3.69 6.57 13.35
CA ASN A 40 3.89 7.45 14.49
C ASN A 40 3.38 8.87 14.25
N VAL A 41 3.37 9.36 13.01
CA VAL A 41 2.78 10.67 12.68
C VAL A 41 1.29 10.71 13.05
N LEU A 42 0.54 9.62 12.77
CA LEU A 42 -0.88 9.52 13.14
C LEU A 42 -1.04 9.37 14.66
N LYS A 43 -0.23 8.51 15.30
CA LYS A 43 -0.26 8.30 16.76
C LYS A 43 -0.02 9.60 17.53
N GLU A 44 0.95 10.39 17.09
CA GLU A 44 1.27 11.68 17.73
C GLU A 44 0.17 12.72 17.51
N ASP A 45 -0.43 12.78 16.32
CA ASP A 45 -1.54 13.69 16.03
C ASP A 45 -2.75 13.36 16.91
N LEU A 46 -3.15 12.09 17.00
CA LEU A 46 -4.25 11.64 17.86
C LEU A 46 -3.96 11.89 19.35
N ALA A 47 -2.75 11.61 19.80
CA ALA A 47 -2.35 11.89 21.20
C ALA A 47 -2.47 13.38 21.53
N SER A 48 -2.15 14.27 20.59
CA SER A 48 -2.32 15.73 20.76
C SER A 48 -3.77 16.16 20.94
N LYS A 49 -4.72 15.34 20.48
CA LYS A 49 -6.18 15.51 20.58
C LYS A 49 -6.77 14.76 21.78
N GLY A 50 -5.93 14.12 22.61
CA GLY A 50 -6.35 13.35 23.75
C GLY A 50 -6.98 11.99 23.42
N ILE A 51 -6.67 11.43 22.24
CA ILE A 51 -7.11 10.10 21.81
C ILE A 51 -5.95 9.14 22.00
N GLY A 52 -6.18 8.05 22.71
CA GLY A 52 -5.20 6.99 22.89
C GLY A 52 -5.17 6.02 21.69
N TRP A 53 -4.08 5.29 21.57
CA TRP A 53 -3.88 4.28 20.50
C TRP A 53 -3.61 2.91 21.11
N VAL A 54 -4.43 1.92 20.76
CA VAL A 54 -4.19 0.51 21.07
C VAL A 54 -3.72 -0.18 19.78
N ASP A 55 -2.47 -0.59 19.80
CA ASP A 55 -1.77 -1.11 18.62
C ASP A 55 -2.08 -2.60 18.40
N MET A 56 -2.54 -2.94 17.20
CA MET A 56 -2.74 -4.34 16.76
C MET A 56 -1.95 -4.62 15.48
N PRO A 57 -0.62 -4.66 15.54
CA PRO A 57 0.19 -4.96 14.37
C PRO A 57 0.11 -6.46 14.02
N VAL A 58 -0.14 -6.76 12.74
CA VAL A 58 -0.05 -8.12 12.20
C VAL A 58 0.98 -8.12 11.08
N ALA A 59 2.14 -8.69 11.33
CA ALA A 59 3.21 -8.75 10.35
C ALA A 59 2.81 -9.52 9.09
N GLY A 60 3.30 -9.07 7.95
CA GLY A 60 3.03 -9.63 6.62
C GLY A 60 2.49 -8.58 5.68
N GLY A 61 3.30 -8.18 4.70
CA GLY A 61 2.89 -7.23 3.65
C GLY A 61 1.67 -7.73 2.87
N GLY A 62 0.94 -6.82 2.23
CA GLY A 62 -0.27 -7.14 1.48
C GLY A 62 -1.52 -7.38 2.31
N GLY A 63 -1.43 -7.49 3.66
CA GLY A 63 -2.58 -7.51 4.57
C GLY A 63 -3.29 -8.85 4.75
N GLU A 64 -2.90 -9.95 4.09
CA GLU A 64 -3.63 -11.24 4.15
C GLU A 64 -3.72 -11.81 5.57
N ALA A 65 -2.62 -11.77 6.32
CA ALA A 65 -2.60 -12.23 7.71
C ALA A 65 -3.47 -11.34 8.61
N ALA A 66 -3.46 -10.02 8.37
CA ALA A 66 -4.29 -9.06 9.08
C ALA A 66 -5.79 -9.29 8.80
N MET A 67 -6.18 -9.54 7.55
CA MET A 67 -7.56 -9.87 7.19
C MET A 67 -8.01 -11.20 7.81
N THR A 68 -7.11 -12.16 7.98
CA THR A 68 -7.43 -13.41 8.70
C THR A 68 -7.68 -13.16 10.19
N ALA A 69 -6.83 -12.35 10.84
CA ALA A 69 -7.01 -11.95 12.23
C ALA A 69 -8.33 -11.14 12.42
N LEU A 70 -8.63 -10.25 11.49
CA LEU A 70 -9.86 -9.47 11.49
C LEU A 70 -11.11 -10.37 11.44
N ARG A 71 -11.15 -11.32 10.50
CA ARG A 71 -12.29 -12.28 10.41
C ARG A 71 -12.53 -13.01 11.71
N ALA A 72 -11.47 -13.44 12.40
CA ALA A 72 -11.58 -14.10 13.70
C ALA A 72 -12.18 -13.16 14.77
N ARG A 73 -11.75 -11.90 14.84
CA ARG A 73 -12.27 -10.89 15.77
C ARG A 73 -13.75 -10.57 15.51
N VAL A 74 -14.11 -10.31 14.24
CA VAL A 74 -15.48 -10.00 13.86
C VAL A 74 -16.42 -11.19 14.17
N THR A 75 -15.99 -12.42 13.88
CA THR A 75 -16.75 -13.64 14.21
C THR A 75 -16.96 -13.79 15.73
N ALA A 76 -15.99 -13.36 16.53
CA ALA A 76 -16.11 -13.35 18.00
C ALA A 76 -17.00 -12.19 18.54
N GLY A 77 -17.48 -11.29 17.67
CA GLY A 77 -18.27 -10.13 18.07
C GLY A 77 -17.45 -9.00 18.71
N ASP A 78 -16.14 -8.98 18.48
CA ASP A 78 -15.19 -8.01 19.04
C ASP A 78 -14.32 -7.37 17.94
N PRO A 79 -14.91 -6.62 17.00
CA PRO A 79 -14.14 -5.95 15.94
C PRO A 79 -13.25 -4.84 16.53
N PRO A 80 -12.07 -4.57 15.93
CA PRO A 80 -11.28 -3.39 16.29
C PRO A 80 -12.00 -2.10 15.89
N THR A 81 -11.58 -0.96 16.46
CA THR A 81 -12.17 0.35 16.18
C THR A 81 -11.93 0.78 14.74
N ALA A 82 -10.72 0.57 14.23
CA ALA A 82 -10.32 0.87 12.87
C ALA A 82 -9.40 -0.21 12.32
N VAL A 83 -9.44 -0.41 11.00
CA VAL A 83 -8.63 -1.41 10.31
C VAL A 83 -8.03 -0.80 9.06
N GLN A 84 -6.72 -0.96 8.88
CA GLN A 84 -6.08 -0.71 7.59
C GLN A 84 -6.63 -1.71 6.57
N MET A 85 -7.08 -1.22 5.41
CA MET A 85 -7.64 -2.04 4.34
C MET A 85 -7.28 -1.51 2.97
N LEU A 86 -7.45 -2.36 1.96
CA LEU A 86 -7.17 -2.07 0.55
C LEU A 86 -8.37 -2.37 -0.34
N GLY A 87 -8.68 -1.46 -1.25
CA GLY A 87 -9.50 -1.70 -2.41
C GLY A 87 -10.82 -2.43 -2.15
N PHE A 88 -11.03 -3.53 -2.86
CA PHE A 88 -12.28 -4.30 -2.77
C PHE A 88 -12.52 -4.95 -1.40
N ASP A 89 -11.49 -5.21 -0.60
CA ASP A 89 -11.68 -5.75 0.76
C ASP A 89 -12.53 -4.81 1.64
N ILE A 90 -12.45 -3.48 1.41
CA ILE A 90 -13.29 -2.49 2.11
C ILE A 90 -14.76 -2.67 1.73
N LEU A 91 -15.02 -2.84 0.44
CA LEU A 91 -16.40 -3.01 -0.07
C LEU A 91 -17.02 -4.33 0.41
N ASP A 92 -16.21 -5.40 0.48
CA ASP A 92 -16.67 -6.70 0.99
C ASP A 92 -17.14 -6.62 2.46
N TRP A 93 -16.44 -5.85 3.31
CA TRP A 93 -16.89 -5.60 4.68
C TRP A 93 -18.07 -4.63 4.79
N ALA A 94 -18.15 -3.65 3.88
CA ALA A 94 -19.29 -2.74 3.80
C ALA A 94 -20.57 -3.47 3.42
N GLU A 95 -20.52 -4.38 2.44
CA GLU A 95 -21.65 -5.21 2.01
C GLU A 95 -22.19 -6.07 3.16
N GLN A 96 -21.33 -6.49 4.08
CA GLN A 96 -21.72 -7.22 5.28
C GLN A 96 -22.29 -6.32 6.38
N GLY A 97 -22.37 -5.00 6.16
CA GLY A 97 -22.85 -4.03 7.15
C GLY A 97 -21.92 -3.86 8.35
N ALA A 98 -20.63 -4.21 8.22
CA ALA A 98 -19.68 -4.18 9.32
C ALA A 98 -19.05 -2.80 9.58
N LEU A 99 -19.17 -1.87 8.62
CA LEU A 99 -18.50 -0.57 8.66
C LEU A 99 -19.42 0.57 9.12
N GLY A 100 -18.85 1.52 9.86
CA GLY A 100 -19.50 2.73 10.33
C GLY A 100 -19.51 3.83 9.25
N ASN A 101 -20.41 4.81 9.44
CA ASN A 101 -20.62 5.93 8.53
C ASN A 101 -19.75 7.13 8.96
N LEU A 102 -19.04 7.74 8.01
CA LEU A 102 -18.16 8.90 8.20
C LEU A 102 -18.72 10.19 7.56
N ASP A 103 -19.95 10.21 7.08
CA ASP A 103 -20.53 11.32 6.33
C ASP A 103 -20.51 12.64 7.09
N GLU A 104 -20.67 12.62 8.41
CA GLU A 104 -20.64 13.82 9.23
C GLU A 104 -19.32 14.58 9.06
N VAL A 105 -18.20 13.91 9.28
CA VAL A 105 -16.86 14.50 9.13
C VAL A 105 -16.54 14.77 7.68
N ALA A 106 -16.86 13.85 6.77
CA ALA A 106 -16.58 13.98 5.35
C ALA A 106 -17.29 15.19 4.71
N SER A 107 -18.55 15.41 5.09
CA SER A 107 -19.33 16.56 4.62
C SER A 107 -18.83 17.86 5.21
N ALA A 108 -18.53 17.88 6.52
CA ALA A 108 -18.02 19.08 7.19
C ALA A 108 -16.67 19.54 6.62
N GLU A 109 -15.82 18.62 6.21
CA GLU A 109 -14.47 18.88 5.68
C GLU A 109 -14.39 18.87 4.15
N GLY A 110 -15.50 18.57 3.46
CA GLY A 110 -15.61 18.63 2.01
C GLY A 110 -14.78 17.61 1.25
N TRP A 111 -14.68 16.38 1.74
CA TRP A 111 -13.86 15.30 1.18
C TRP A 111 -14.18 15.02 -0.30
N ASP A 112 -15.44 15.10 -0.70
CA ASP A 112 -15.86 14.90 -2.10
C ASP A 112 -15.16 15.81 -3.12
N LYS A 113 -14.64 16.95 -2.66
CA LYS A 113 -13.99 17.94 -3.53
C LYS A 113 -12.49 17.73 -3.66
N VAL A 114 -11.87 17.05 -2.70
CA VAL A 114 -10.42 16.96 -2.57
C VAL A 114 -9.88 15.53 -2.71
N ILE A 115 -10.73 14.52 -2.54
CA ILE A 115 -10.36 13.11 -2.72
C ILE A 115 -10.80 12.67 -4.13
N PRO A 116 -9.88 12.15 -4.97
CA PRO A 116 -10.20 11.71 -6.33
C PRO A 116 -11.25 10.60 -6.39
N GLU A 117 -12.10 10.59 -7.43
CA GLU A 117 -13.11 9.55 -7.65
C GLU A 117 -12.54 8.12 -7.65
N ALA A 118 -11.32 7.94 -8.15
CA ALA A 118 -10.63 6.65 -8.15
C ALA A 118 -10.45 6.08 -6.74
N LEU A 119 -10.30 6.94 -5.71
CA LEU A 119 -10.26 6.54 -4.30
C LEU A 119 -11.65 6.46 -3.70
N GLN A 120 -12.53 7.43 -4.00
CA GLN A 120 -13.91 7.43 -3.51
C GLN A 120 -14.65 6.13 -3.85
N LYS A 121 -14.32 5.49 -4.98
CA LYS A 121 -14.83 4.19 -5.39
C LYS A 121 -14.68 3.12 -4.29
N PHE A 122 -13.62 3.18 -3.49
CA PHE A 122 -13.33 2.22 -2.43
C PHE A 122 -13.60 2.78 -1.02
N SER A 123 -13.71 4.12 -0.90
CA SER A 123 -13.97 4.80 0.37
C SER A 123 -15.45 4.96 0.68
N LYS A 124 -16.31 4.69 -0.33
CA LYS A 124 -17.78 4.84 -0.23
C LYS A 124 -18.49 3.53 -0.57
N TYR A 125 -19.61 3.32 0.14
CA TYR A 125 -20.58 2.26 -0.15
C TYR A 125 -21.99 2.83 -0.07
N ASP A 126 -22.82 2.57 -1.07
CA ASP A 126 -24.17 3.14 -1.21
C ASP A 126 -24.23 4.67 -1.05
N GLY A 127 -23.16 5.35 -1.49
CA GLY A 127 -23.01 6.82 -1.42
C GLY A 127 -22.50 7.36 -0.09
N HIS A 128 -22.29 6.51 0.92
CA HIS A 128 -21.81 6.88 2.25
C HIS A 128 -20.30 6.64 2.40
N TRP A 129 -19.60 7.56 3.04
CA TRP A 129 -18.21 7.40 3.41
C TRP A 129 -18.06 6.36 4.54
N ILE A 130 -17.20 5.36 4.33
CA ILE A 130 -16.97 4.23 5.24
C ILE A 130 -15.49 4.02 5.60
N ALA A 131 -14.60 4.68 4.90
CA ALA A 131 -13.16 4.62 5.13
C ALA A 131 -12.52 5.97 4.81
N ALA A 132 -11.40 6.26 5.49
CA ALA A 132 -10.57 7.44 5.27
C ALA A 132 -9.28 7.05 4.55
N PRO A 133 -9.05 7.50 3.29
CA PRO A 133 -7.83 7.17 2.55
C PRO A 133 -6.61 7.91 3.08
N VAL A 134 -5.57 7.17 3.42
CA VAL A 134 -4.35 7.71 4.04
C VAL A 134 -3.36 8.21 3.00
N ASN A 135 -3.33 7.54 1.85
CA ASN A 135 -2.34 7.74 0.80
C ASN A 135 -2.82 7.23 -0.55
N VAL A 136 -2.02 7.52 -1.56
CA VAL A 136 -2.00 6.76 -2.81
C VAL A 136 -0.59 6.24 -3.03
N HIS A 137 -0.46 4.94 -3.20
CA HIS A 137 0.76 4.29 -3.63
C HIS A 137 0.76 4.10 -5.15
N SER A 138 1.86 4.39 -5.80
CA SER A 138 2.13 3.87 -7.14
C SER A 138 2.91 2.56 -7.01
N THR A 139 2.48 1.49 -7.67
CA THR A 139 3.05 0.15 -7.47
C THR A 139 4.10 -0.24 -8.52
N ASN A 140 4.13 0.44 -9.67
CA ASN A 140 5.02 0.16 -10.79
C ASN A 140 6.34 0.95 -10.75
N TRP A 141 7.06 0.89 -9.61
CA TRP A 141 8.38 1.49 -9.47
C TRP A 141 9.52 0.48 -9.55
N VAL A 142 10.71 0.97 -9.93
CA VAL A 142 11.99 0.28 -9.77
C VAL A 142 12.93 1.19 -8.98
N TRP A 143 13.44 0.66 -7.88
CA TRP A 143 14.40 1.30 -6.97
C TRP A 143 15.77 0.74 -7.25
N ILE A 144 16.71 1.57 -7.71
CA ILE A 144 18.01 1.13 -8.19
C ILE A 144 19.13 1.73 -7.31
N ASN A 145 20.03 0.90 -6.82
CA ASN A 145 21.24 1.38 -6.18
C ASN A 145 22.10 2.16 -7.20
N LYS A 146 22.40 3.43 -6.88
CA LYS A 146 23.11 4.33 -7.83
C LYS A 146 24.48 3.81 -8.21
N ALA A 147 25.26 3.32 -7.24
CA ALA A 147 26.59 2.79 -7.51
C ALA A 147 26.56 1.52 -8.37
N ALA A 148 25.57 0.62 -8.14
CA ALA A 148 25.38 -0.56 -8.96
C ALA A 148 24.96 -0.20 -10.39
N LEU A 149 24.12 0.82 -10.56
CA LEU A 149 23.73 1.33 -11.87
C LEU A 149 24.92 1.92 -12.62
N ASP A 150 25.73 2.74 -11.93
CA ASP A 150 26.92 3.35 -12.52
C ASP A 150 27.93 2.29 -13.00
N ALA A 151 28.15 1.26 -12.19
CA ALA A 151 28.99 0.12 -12.57
C ALA A 151 28.42 -0.70 -13.75
N ALA A 152 27.11 -0.65 -13.97
CA ALA A 152 26.43 -1.29 -15.10
C ALA A 152 26.32 -0.39 -16.35
N GLY A 153 26.89 0.82 -16.33
CA GLY A 153 26.93 1.76 -17.44
C GLY A 153 26.19 3.08 -17.22
N GLY A 154 25.60 3.28 -16.02
CA GLY A 154 25.09 4.56 -15.53
C GLY A 154 23.72 5.00 -16.11
N LYS A 155 23.17 4.32 -17.11
CA LYS A 155 21.88 4.66 -17.72
C LYS A 155 20.76 3.84 -17.10
N ALA A 156 19.74 4.52 -16.54
CA ALA A 156 18.51 3.86 -16.09
C ALA A 156 17.74 3.30 -17.29
N PRO A 157 17.20 2.06 -17.21
CA PRO A 157 16.48 1.43 -18.31
C PRO A 157 15.09 2.04 -18.51
N GLU A 158 14.68 2.22 -19.76
CA GLU A 158 13.37 2.73 -20.16
C GLU A 158 12.51 1.68 -20.91
N SER A 159 13.14 0.60 -21.37
CA SER A 159 12.48 -0.51 -22.06
C SER A 159 12.83 -1.85 -21.42
N TRP A 160 12.08 -2.90 -21.76
CA TRP A 160 12.36 -4.26 -21.34
C TRP A 160 13.77 -4.73 -21.69
N ASP A 161 14.20 -4.49 -22.93
CA ASP A 161 15.51 -4.92 -23.40
C ASP A 161 16.66 -4.20 -22.68
N GLU A 162 16.49 -2.89 -22.43
CA GLU A 162 17.43 -2.12 -21.60
C GLU A 162 17.48 -2.63 -20.14
N LEU A 163 16.33 -3.00 -19.57
CA LEU A 163 16.25 -3.59 -18.22
C LEU A 163 17.05 -4.90 -18.17
N VAL A 164 16.81 -5.81 -19.10
CA VAL A 164 17.55 -7.08 -19.20
C VAL A 164 19.05 -6.82 -19.34
N ALA A 165 19.45 -5.89 -20.20
CA ALA A 165 20.86 -5.55 -20.42
C ALA A 165 21.53 -5.01 -19.14
N VAL A 166 20.83 -4.19 -18.35
CA VAL A 166 21.34 -3.68 -17.05
C VAL A 166 21.46 -4.82 -16.04
N LEU A 167 20.43 -5.68 -15.93
CA LEU A 167 20.44 -6.83 -15.03
C LEU A 167 21.58 -7.82 -15.37
N ASP A 168 21.82 -8.10 -16.67
CA ASP A 168 22.91 -8.95 -17.13
C ASP A 168 24.28 -8.37 -16.75
N LYS A 169 24.46 -7.05 -16.90
CA LYS A 169 25.71 -6.37 -16.48
C LYS A 169 25.91 -6.43 -14.97
N MET A 170 24.85 -6.19 -14.18
CA MET A 170 24.94 -6.31 -12.73
C MET A 170 25.33 -7.74 -12.32
N LYS A 171 24.76 -8.76 -12.96
CA LYS A 171 25.11 -10.16 -12.76
C LYS A 171 26.56 -10.47 -13.10
N ALA A 172 27.03 -9.93 -14.25
CA ALA A 172 28.43 -10.06 -14.68
C ALA A 172 29.41 -9.39 -13.72
N ASN A 173 29.00 -8.32 -13.03
CA ASN A 173 29.77 -7.61 -12.03
C ASN A 173 29.75 -8.30 -10.65
N GLY A 174 29.06 -9.47 -10.52
CA GLY A 174 29.02 -10.26 -9.28
C GLY A 174 28.06 -9.74 -8.21
N ILE A 175 27.16 -8.83 -8.55
CA ILE A 175 26.12 -8.35 -7.64
C ILE A 175 24.80 -9.07 -7.94
N THR A 176 23.97 -9.35 -6.92
CA THR A 176 22.61 -9.83 -7.12
C THR A 176 21.82 -8.77 -7.90
N PRO A 177 21.38 -9.04 -9.14
CA PRO A 177 20.78 -7.96 -9.95
C PRO A 177 19.44 -7.45 -9.38
N LEU A 178 18.58 -8.38 -8.93
CA LEU A 178 17.23 -8.09 -8.46
C LEU A 178 17.02 -8.61 -7.05
N ALA A 179 16.83 -7.71 -6.08
CA ALA A 179 16.36 -8.06 -4.75
C ALA A 179 14.85 -8.30 -4.77
N HIS A 180 14.42 -9.41 -4.22
CA HIS A 180 13.01 -9.80 -4.16
C HIS A 180 12.70 -10.59 -2.90
N GLY A 181 11.47 -10.50 -2.43
CA GLY A 181 10.93 -11.38 -1.40
C GLY A 181 9.99 -12.41 -2.04
N GLY A 182 9.84 -13.57 -1.43
CA GLY A 182 9.08 -14.67 -2.02
C GLY A 182 7.66 -14.80 -1.49
N GLN A 183 6.98 -13.70 -1.28
CA GLN A 183 5.57 -13.68 -0.88
C GLN A 183 4.69 -13.44 -2.12
N PRO A 184 3.51 -14.09 -2.25
CA PRO A 184 2.68 -14.02 -3.46
C PRO A 184 2.36 -12.61 -3.94
N TRP A 185 2.06 -11.69 -3.02
CA TRP A 185 1.76 -10.29 -3.36
C TRP A 185 2.97 -9.56 -3.99
N GLN A 186 4.20 -9.92 -3.61
CA GLN A 186 5.42 -9.34 -4.19
C GLN A 186 5.64 -9.84 -5.62
N ASP A 187 5.41 -11.13 -5.88
CA ASP A 187 5.46 -11.72 -7.22
C ASP A 187 4.42 -11.03 -8.11
N ALA A 188 3.19 -10.85 -7.62
CA ALA A 188 2.11 -10.19 -8.33
C ALA A 188 2.40 -8.69 -8.57
N THR A 189 3.10 -8.00 -7.65
CA THR A 189 3.51 -6.59 -7.86
C THR A 189 4.47 -6.46 -9.03
N ILE A 190 5.44 -7.37 -9.17
CA ILE A 190 6.31 -7.40 -10.36
C ILE A 190 5.46 -7.69 -11.61
N PHE A 191 4.54 -8.65 -11.52
CA PHE A 191 3.71 -9.04 -12.66
C PHE A 191 2.79 -7.92 -13.13
N ASP A 192 2.23 -7.11 -12.22
CA ASP A 192 1.49 -5.88 -12.56
C ASP A 192 2.33 -4.96 -13.46
N GLY A 193 3.59 -4.71 -13.09
CA GLY A 193 4.52 -3.91 -13.89
C GLY A 193 4.82 -4.54 -15.27
N VAL A 194 5.02 -5.86 -15.31
CA VAL A 194 5.28 -6.59 -16.55
C VAL A 194 4.07 -6.51 -17.47
N VAL A 195 2.85 -6.76 -16.98
CA VAL A 195 1.62 -6.68 -17.76
C VAL A 195 1.35 -5.26 -18.25
N LEU A 196 1.52 -4.24 -17.38
CA LEU A 196 1.35 -2.84 -17.78
C LEU A 196 2.36 -2.43 -18.86
N SER A 197 3.59 -2.98 -18.86
CA SER A 197 4.61 -2.71 -19.87
C SER A 197 4.25 -3.19 -21.28
N LYS A 198 3.23 -4.03 -21.40
CA LYS A 198 2.64 -4.46 -22.67
C LYS A 198 1.62 -3.46 -23.25
N GLY A 199 1.28 -2.44 -22.46
CA GLY A 199 0.36 -1.36 -22.81
C GLY A 199 -0.87 -1.29 -21.93
N THR A 200 -1.44 -0.10 -21.86
CA THR A 200 -2.59 0.23 -21.00
C THR A 200 -3.87 -0.53 -21.40
N ASP A 201 -4.13 -0.68 -22.71
CA ASP A 201 -5.26 -1.45 -23.22
C ASP A 201 -5.15 -2.93 -22.85
N PHE A 202 -3.93 -3.46 -22.90
CA PHE A 202 -3.67 -4.84 -22.51
C PHE A 202 -3.90 -5.04 -21.01
N TYR A 203 -3.36 -4.15 -20.16
CA TYR A 203 -3.59 -4.21 -18.71
C TYR A 203 -5.08 -4.14 -18.36
N LYS A 204 -5.80 -3.19 -18.98
CA LYS A 204 -7.24 -3.02 -18.77
C LYS A 204 -8.01 -4.29 -19.13
N LYS A 205 -7.80 -4.84 -20.31
CA LYS A 205 -8.49 -6.07 -20.76
C LYS A 205 -8.18 -7.25 -19.86
N ALA A 206 -6.91 -7.41 -19.45
CA ALA A 206 -6.48 -8.52 -18.62
C ALA A 206 -7.04 -8.44 -17.19
N PHE A 207 -6.91 -7.28 -16.49
CA PHE A 207 -7.09 -7.20 -15.06
C PHE A 207 -8.30 -6.38 -14.60
N VAL A 208 -8.88 -5.57 -15.49
CA VAL A 208 -10.11 -4.83 -15.19
C VAL A 208 -11.31 -5.52 -15.85
N ASP A 209 -11.21 -5.81 -17.14
CA ASP A 209 -12.29 -6.43 -17.90
C ASP A 209 -12.32 -7.97 -17.75
N LEU A 210 -11.22 -8.59 -17.28
CA LEU A 210 -11.02 -10.03 -17.11
C LEU A 210 -11.39 -10.81 -18.39
N ASP A 211 -10.88 -10.31 -19.54
CA ASP A 211 -11.11 -10.89 -20.86
C ASP A 211 -10.33 -12.21 -21.02
N GLU A 212 -11.05 -13.30 -21.18
CA GLU A 212 -10.48 -14.65 -21.26
C GLU A 212 -9.49 -14.81 -22.42
N GLY A 213 -9.79 -14.19 -23.58
CA GLY A 213 -8.90 -14.24 -24.73
C GLY A 213 -7.58 -13.51 -24.50
N THR A 214 -7.62 -12.40 -23.76
CA THR A 214 -6.43 -11.66 -23.33
C THR A 214 -5.64 -12.45 -22.29
N LEU A 215 -6.30 -13.04 -21.30
CA LEU A 215 -5.67 -13.81 -20.21
C LEU A 215 -4.97 -15.08 -20.73
N SER A 216 -5.49 -15.74 -21.78
CA SER A 216 -4.91 -16.94 -22.38
C SER A 216 -4.06 -16.67 -23.64
N GLY A 217 -3.94 -15.41 -24.04
CA GLY A 217 -3.33 -15.01 -25.32
C GLY A 217 -1.80 -14.98 -25.32
N ALA A 218 -1.23 -14.79 -26.50
CA ALA A 218 0.22 -14.78 -26.72
C ALA A 218 0.94 -13.64 -25.96
N ASP A 219 0.30 -12.48 -25.79
CA ASP A 219 0.88 -11.37 -25.03
C ASP A 219 0.96 -11.68 -23.53
N MET A 220 -0.02 -12.41 -22.97
CA MET A 220 0.04 -12.90 -21.61
C MET A 220 1.09 -13.99 -21.43
N ALA A 221 1.25 -14.86 -22.42
CA ALA A 221 2.33 -15.85 -22.43
C ALA A 221 3.70 -15.16 -22.40
N ASP A 222 3.94 -14.13 -23.24
CA ASP A 222 5.18 -13.33 -23.17
C ASP A 222 5.35 -12.63 -21.84
N ALA A 223 4.27 -12.13 -21.21
CA ALA A 223 4.34 -11.53 -19.87
C ALA A 223 4.82 -12.54 -18.82
N PHE A 224 4.34 -13.78 -18.84
CA PHE A 224 4.84 -14.84 -17.98
C PHE A 224 6.28 -15.25 -18.27
N ASP A 225 6.67 -15.33 -19.56
CA ASP A 225 8.06 -15.61 -19.93
C ASP A 225 9.01 -14.52 -19.41
N ARG A 226 8.60 -13.25 -19.45
CA ARG A 226 9.32 -12.13 -18.82
C ARG A 226 9.41 -12.28 -17.31
N LEU A 227 8.32 -12.64 -16.65
CA LEU A 227 8.32 -12.89 -15.19
C LEU A 227 9.31 -14.00 -14.82
N MET A 228 9.26 -15.14 -15.53
CA MET A 228 10.19 -16.25 -15.33
C MET A 228 11.64 -15.86 -15.64
N LYS A 229 11.86 -14.98 -16.62
CA LYS A 229 13.18 -14.39 -16.88
C LYS A 229 13.67 -13.56 -15.72
N LEU A 230 12.83 -12.70 -15.12
CA LEU A 230 13.20 -11.90 -13.95
C LEU A 230 13.61 -12.78 -12.76
N ARG A 231 12.98 -13.93 -12.56
CA ARG A 231 13.37 -14.88 -11.52
C ARG A 231 14.84 -15.30 -11.63
N THR A 232 15.43 -15.36 -12.81
CA THR A 232 16.84 -15.76 -13.01
C THR A 232 17.86 -14.74 -12.51
N TYR A 233 17.40 -13.57 -12.10
CA TYR A 233 18.20 -12.48 -11.52
C TYR A 233 18.07 -12.35 -10.01
N VAL A 234 17.15 -13.13 -9.39
CA VAL A 234 16.93 -13.15 -7.94
C VAL A 234 17.81 -14.23 -7.31
N ASP A 235 18.29 -13.98 -6.11
CA ASP A 235 19.07 -14.96 -5.33
C ASP A 235 18.23 -16.18 -4.90
N ASP A 236 18.88 -17.29 -4.53
CA ASP A 236 18.20 -18.55 -4.19
C ASP A 236 17.50 -18.51 -2.82
N ASN A 237 17.85 -17.58 -1.93
CA ASN A 237 17.32 -17.47 -0.57
C ASN A 237 16.17 -16.45 -0.46
N PHE A 238 15.47 -16.18 -1.53
CA PHE A 238 14.42 -15.15 -1.57
C PHE A 238 13.09 -15.58 -0.94
N SER A 239 12.80 -16.88 -0.94
CA SER A 239 11.52 -17.43 -0.50
C SER A 239 11.15 -16.98 0.92
N GLY A 240 9.95 -16.44 1.09
CA GLY A 240 9.45 -15.96 2.38
C GLY A 240 10.13 -14.70 2.91
N ARG A 241 11.07 -14.10 2.17
CA ARG A 241 11.71 -12.83 2.57
C ARG A 241 10.70 -11.69 2.55
N ASP A 242 10.68 -10.90 3.61
CA ASP A 242 9.89 -9.68 3.65
C ASP A 242 10.43 -8.63 2.68
N TRP A 243 9.53 -7.83 2.12
CA TRP A 243 9.85 -6.83 1.10
C TRP A 243 10.91 -5.80 1.56
N ASN A 244 10.86 -5.39 2.83
CA ASN A 244 11.80 -4.42 3.41
C ASN A 244 13.20 -5.01 3.58
N LEU A 245 13.33 -6.33 3.76
CA LEU A 245 14.62 -7.01 3.76
C LEU A 245 15.22 -7.05 2.35
N ALA A 246 14.40 -7.18 1.31
CA ALA A 246 14.84 -7.01 -0.06
C ALA A 246 15.26 -5.55 -0.34
N SER A 247 14.51 -4.54 0.16
CA SER A 247 14.92 -3.13 0.09
C SER A 247 16.27 -2.90 0.78
N ALA A 248 16.50 -3.50 1.94
CA ALA A 248 17.78 -3.41 2.65
C ALA A 248 18.96 -3.94 1.82
N MET A 249 18.76 -5.00 1.02
CA MET A 249 19.82 -5.49 0.11
C MET A 249 20.22 -4.42 -0.92
N VAL A 250 19.27 -3.67 -1.45
CA VAL A 250 19.55 -2.57 -2.41
C VAL A 250 20.21 -1.40 -1.69
N ILE A 251 19.71 -1.02 -0.52
CA ILE A 251 20.24 0.06 0.32
C ILE A 251 21.70 -0.19 0.67
N ASP A 252 22.04 -1.44 1.03
CA ASP A 252 23.39 -1.86 1.41
C ASP A 252 24.31 -2.12 0.20
N GLY A 253 23.82 -2.03 -1.03
CA GLY A 253 24.59 -2.34 -2.24
C GLY A 253 24.86 -3.84 -2.46
N LYS A 254 24.14 -4.72 -1.75
CA LYS A 254 24.19 -6.19 -1.94
C LYS A 254 23.38 -6.64 -3.16
N ALA A 255 22.42 -5.83 -3.57
CA ALA A 255 21.63 -6.03 -4.79
C ALA A 255 21.55 -4.74 -5.60
N GLY A 256 21.32 -4.88 -6.90
CA GLY A 256 21.28 -3.79 -7.85
C GLY A 256 19.99 -3.00 -7.83
N MET A 257 18.85 -3.68 -7.82
CA MET A 257 17.53 -3.03 -7.85
C MET A 257 16.45 -3.88 -7.16
N GLN A 258 15.31 -3.22 -6.91
CA GLN A 258 14.08 -3.85 -6.45
C GLN A 258 12.90 -3.28 -7.25
N MET A 259 11.99 -4.14 -7.69
CA MET A 259 10.69 -3.78 -8.28
C MET A 259 9.65 -3.81 -7.17
N MET A 260 9.16 -2.66 -6.75
CA MET A 260 8.30 -2.52 -5.57
C MET A 260 7.61 -1.17 -5.58
N GLY A 261 6.44 -1.07 -4.96
CA GLY A 261 5.75 0.19 -4.82
C GLY A 261 6.54 1.26 -4.06
N ASP A 262 6.03 2.48 -4.07
CA ASP A 262 6.73 3.66 -3.52
C ASP A 262 6.95 3.61 -1.99
N TRP A 263 6.25 2.74 -1.26
CA TRP A 263 6.55 2.50 0.17
C TRP A 263 8.00 2.05 0.41
N ALA A 264 8.65 1.44 -0.59
CA ALA A 264 10.07 1.09 -0.48
C ALA A 264 10.94 2.33 -0.24
N LYS A 265 10.57 3.50 -0.79
CA LYS A 265 11.28 4.77 -0.56
C LYS A 265 11.41 5.10 0.93
N GLY A 266 10.37 4.81 1.73
CA GLY A 266 10.41 5.03 3.18
C GLY A 266 11.58 4.32 3.88
N GLU A 267 11.94 3.11 3.45
CA GLU A 267 13.10 2.38 3.98
C GLU A 267 14.43 3.06 3.56
N PHE A 268 14.55 3.51 2.30
CA PHE A 268 15.73 4.25 1.84
C PHE A 268 15.93 5.56 2.63
N LEU A 269 14.85 6.33 2.81
CA LEU A 269 14.90 7.60 3.55
C LEU A 269 15.25 7.36 5.02
N LYS A 270 14.67 6.35 5.66
CA LYS A 270 15.00 5.96 7.03
C LYS A 270 16.46 5.55 7.20
N ALA A 271 17.03 4.91 6.18
CA ALA A 271 18.47 4.59 6.13
C ALA A 271 19.37 5.80 5.80
N GLY A 272 18.81 7.00 5.72
CA GLY A 272 19.53 8.24 5.40
C GLY A 272 19.95 8.36 3.94
N LYS A 273 19.38 7.56 3.04
CA LYS A 273 19.69 7.59 1.60
C LYS A 273 18.92 8.70 0.88
N LYS A 274 19.55 9.26 -0.14
CA LYS A 274 19.01 10.41 -0.89
C LYS A 274 18.75 10.04 -2.35
N PRO A 275 17.58 10.40 -2.92
CA PRO A 275 17.30 10.26 -4.35
C PRO A 275 18.37 10.96 -5.20
N GLY A 276 18.75 10.35 -6.32
CA GLY A 276 19.74 10.86 -7.25
C GLY A 276 21.20 10.69 -6.80
N ALA A 277 21.48 10.69 -5.50
CA ALA A 277 22.82 10.50 -4.94
C ALA A 277 23.12 9.04 -4.59
N ASP A 278 22.22 8.39 -3.85
CA ASP A 278 22.40 7.02 -3.35
C ASP A 278 21.56 6.00 -4.12
N PHE A 279 20.38 6.42 -4.59
CA PHE A 279 19.48 5.58 -5.36
C PHE A 279 18.74 6.35 -6.46
N VAL A 280 18.25 5.61 -7.44
CA VAL A 280 17.43 6.12 -8.56
C VAL A 280 16.05 5.49 -8.49
N CYS A 281 15.02 6.31 -8.69
CA CYS A 281 13.63 5.88 -8.78
C CYS A 281 13.12 6.06 -10.21
N ILE A 282 12.69 4.96 -10.84
CA ILE A 282 12.11 5.00 -12.18
C ILE A 282 10.78 4.23 -12.22
N ARG A 283 9.94 4.53 -13.19
CA ARG A 283 8.82 3.63 -13.50
C ARG A 283 9.34 2.32 -14.06
N PHE A 284 8.59 1.24 -13.84
CA PHE A 284 8.91 -0.03 -14.48
C PHE A 284 9.09 0.20 -15.98
N PRO A 285 10.20 -0.27 -16.60
CA PRO A 285 10.50 0.02 -17.99
C PRO A 285 9.36 -0.38 -18.95
N GLY A 286 8.94 0.56 -19.79
CA GLY A 286 7.79 0.41 -20.67
C GLY A 286 6.46 0.90 -20.09
N THR A 287 6.44 1.42 -18.83
CA THR A 287 5.20 1.93 -18.21
C THR A 287 5.20 3.45 -18.02
N GLN A 288 6.09 4.17 -18.67
CA GLN A 288 6.15 5.63 -18.59
C GLN A 288 4.82 6.24 -19.05
N GLY A 289 4.29 7.20 -18.28
CA GLY A 289 2.98 7.81 -18.54
C GLY A 289 1.78 6.97 -18.06
N SER A 290 2.02 5.84 -17.38
CA SER A 290 0.98 4.98 -16.82
C SER A 290 1.31 4.63 -15.37
N VAL A 291 0.27 4.48 -14.55
CA VAL A 291 0.41 4.16 -13.13
C VAL A 291 -0.55 3.06 -12.74
N THR A 292 -0.05 2.02 -12.07
CA THR A 292 -0.87 1.16 -11.22
C THR A 292 -0.83 1.66 -9.79
N PHE A 293 -1.99 1.72 -9.13
CA PHE A 293 -2.12 2.28 -7.79
C PHE A 293 -2.79 1.35 -6.80
N ASN A 294 -2.48 1.55 -5.53
CA ASN A 294 -3.30 1.17 -4.40
C ASN A 294 -3.39 2.32 -3.40
N SER A 295 -4.36 2.25 -2.51
CA SER A 295 -4.57 3.23 -1.44
C SER A 295 -4.80 2.49 -0.14
N ASP A 296 -3.95 2.72 0.85
CA ASP A 296 -4.26 2.32 2.21
C ASP A 296 -5.34 3.23 2.75
N GLN A 297 -6.35 2.64 3.36
CA GLN A 297 -7.45 3.33 3.99
C GLN A 297 -7.69 2.76 5.39
N PHE A 298 -8.12 3.60 6.32
CA PHE A 298 -8.66 3.10 7.57
C PHE A 298 -10.18 3.01 7.46
N ALA A 299 -10.68 1.77 7.41
CA ALA A 299 -12.10 1.48 7.52
C ALA A 299 -12.50 1.48 8.99
N MET A 300 -13.57 2.22 9.33
CA MET A 300 -14.09 2.32 10.69
C MET A 300 -15.16 1.26 10.91
N PHE A 301 -14.94 0.35 11.87
CA PHE A 301 -15.92 -0.70 12.18
C PHE A 301 -17.06 -0.16 13.02
N ASN A 302 -18.25 -0.77 12.90
CA ASN A 302 -19.37 -0.47 13.77
C ASN A 302 -19.01 -0.81 15.23
N VAL A 303 -18.95 0.20 16.08
CA VAL A 303 -18.65 0.09 17.51
C VAL A 303 -19.80 0.62 18.34
N SER A 304 -19.88 0.18 19.59
CA SER A 304 -20.88 0.66 20.54
C SER A 304 -20.28 1.75 21.44
N GLY A 305 -21.05 2.80 21.67
CA GLY A 305 -20.72 3.92 22.57
C GLY A 305 -20.26 5.17 21.85
N ASP A 306 -20.87 6.30 22.20
CA ASP A 306 -20.66 7.60 21.56
C ASP A 306 -19.19 8.07 21.59
N ASP A 307 -18.48 7.76 22.68
CA ASP A 307 -17.06 8.13 22.82
C ASP A 307 -16.18 7.42 21.77
N LYS A 308 -16.44 6.13 21.50
CA LYS A 308 -15.70 5.39 20.48
C LYS A 308 -16.00 5.91 19.07
N VAL A 309 -17.27 6.18 18.76
CA VAL A 309 -17.69 6.77 17.49
C VAL A 309 -17.03 8.13 17.29
N LYS A 310 -17.03 8.97 18.36
CA LYS A 310 -16.34 10.26 18.31
C LYS A 310 -14.84 10.10 18.05
N ALA A 311 -14.17 9.14 18.69
CA ALA A 311 -12.75 8.90 18.46
C ALA A 311 -12.47 8.42 17.02
N GLN A 312 -13.37 7.65 16.41
CA GLN A 312 -13.30 7.28 14.98
C GLN A 312 -13.40 8.53 14.08
N MET A 313 -14.35 9.43 14.35
CA MET A 313 -14.52 10.67 13.57
C MET A 313 -13.27 11.56 13.68
N GLU A 314 -12.72 11.71 14.87
CA GLU A 314 -11.47 12.46 15.09
C GLU A 314 -10.27 11.80 14.39
N MET A 315 -10.19 10.47 14.40
CA MET A 315 -9.16 9.74 13.65
C MET A 315 -9.30 9.97 12.15
N ALA A 316 -10.52 9.89 11.62
CA ALA A 316 -10.80 10.12 10.21
C ALA A 316 -10.50 11.59 9.81
N SER A 317 -10.88 12.56 10.63
CA SER A 317 -10.51 13.98 10.46
C SER A 317 -8.99 14.20 10.49
N SER A 318 -8.29 13.52 11.40
CA SER A 318 -6.82 13.57 11.46
C SER A 318 -6.19 13.08 10.17
N ILE A 319 -6.64 11.92 9.67
CA ILE A 319 -6.13 11.29 8.44
C ILE A 319 -6.35 12.22 7.25
N GLU A 320 -7.49 12.89 7.17
CA GLU A 320 -7.80 13.75 6.04
C GLU A 320 -7.33 15.20 6.22
N SER A 321 -6.64 15.53 7.30
CA SER A 321 -6.05 16.87 7.41
C SER A 321 -4.89 17.06 6.42
N PRO A 322 -4.78 18.19 5.69
CA PRO A 322 -3.68 18.43 4.76
C PRO A 322 -2.29 18.33 5.40
N LYS A 323 -2.20 18.74 6.67
CA LYS A 323 -0.96 18.66 7.45
C LYS A 323 -0.52 17.21 7.68
N PHE A 324 -1.45 16.34 8.07
CA PHE A 324 -1.16 14.92 8.24
C PHE A 324 -0.83 14.27 6.90
N GLN A 325 -1.62 14.54 5.87
CA GLN A 325 -1.40 14.00 4.52
C GLN A 325 -0.01 14.35 3.97
N SER A 326 0.52 15.55 4.21
CA SER A 326 1.91 15.88 3.87
C SER A 326 2.89 15.10 4.75
N ALA A 327 2.81 15.26 6.07
CA ALA A 327 3.78 14.71 7.00
C ALA A 327 3.91 13.18 6.94
N PHE A 328 2.78 12.48 6.86
CA PHE A 328 2.74 11.02 6.76
C PHE A 328 3.36 10.53 5.44
N ASN A 329 2.92 11.11 4.32
CA ASN A 329 3.31 10.63 2.99
C ASN A 329 4.78 10.92 2.63
N VAL A 330 5.35 12.00 3.16
CA VAL A 330 6.79 12.24 3.07
C VAL A 330 7.59 11.11 3.72
N VAL A 331 7.19 10.66 4.92
CA VAL A 331 7.87 9.59 5.65
C VAL A 331 7.58 8.21 5.04
N LYS A 332 6.32 7.94 4.68
CA LYS A 332 5.87 6.65 4.12
C LYS A 332 6.45 6.37 2.73
N GLY A 333 6.77 7.43 1.98
CA GLY A 333 7.25 7.31 0.60
C GLY A 333 6.15 7.40 -0.45
N SER A 334 4.89 7.43 -0.05
CA SER A 334 3.69 7.54 -0.88
C SER A 334 3.36 8.98 -1.27
N VAL A 335 2.21 9.18 -1.89
CA VAL A 335 1.66 10.50 -2.16
C VAL A 335 0.34 10.72 -1.40
N PRO A 336 -0.04 11.98 -1.10
CA PRO A 336 -1.30 12.28 -0.44
C PRO A 336 -2.52 11.72 -1.19
N ALA A 337 -3.53 11.28 -0.44
CA ALA A 337 -4.83 10.92 -1.00
C ALA A 337 -5.62 12.16 -1.48
N ARG A 338 -5.32 13.32 -0.90
CA ARG A 338 -5.92 14.61 -1.25
C ARG A 338 -5.16 15.30 -2.39
N THR A 339 -5.89 15.94 -3.27
CA THR A 339 -5.32 16.69 -4.43
C THR A 339 -4.86 18.10 -4.09
N ASP A 340 -5.21 18.65 -2.91
CA ASP A 340 -4.91 20.00 -2.47
C ASP A 340 -3.70 20.12 -1.53
N VAL A 341 -2.93 19.03 -1.36
CA VAL A 341 -1.68 19.04 -0.59
C VAL A 341 -0.52 19.44 -1.50
N PRO A 342 0.26 20.50 -1.15
CA PRO A 342 1.38 20.93 -1.96
C PRO A 342 2.54 19.94 -1.91
N ASP A 343 3.36 19.93 -2.95
CA ASP A 343 4.52 19.03 -3.09
C ASP A 343 5.82 19.57 -2.49
N THR A 344 5.77 20.71 -1.79
CA THR A 344 6.96 21.45 -1.31
C THR A 344 7.85 20.65 -0.38
N ASP A 345 7.27 19.75 0.42
CA ASP A 345 7.98 18.95 1.42
C ASP A 345 8.50 17.62 0.86
N PHE A 346 8.11 17.28 -0.38
CA PHE A 346 8.47 16.01 -1.00
C PHE A 346 9.82 16.09 -1.72
N ASP A 347 10.56 14.98 -1.70
CA ASP A 347 11.77 14.78 -2.50
C ASP A 347 11.44 14.61 -4.00
N ASP A 348 12.50 14.54 -4.83
CA ASP A 348 12.33 14.43 -6.29
C ASP A 348 11.52 13.18 -6.71
N CYS A 349 11.67 12.04 -6.01
CA CYS A 349 10.88 10.83 -6.28
C CYS A 349 9.41 11.00 -5.87
N GLY A 350 9.16 11.67 -4.73
CA GLY A 350 7.80 12.00 -4.29
C GLY A 350 7.11 12.97 -5.23
N LYS A 351 7.78 14.06 -5.64
CA LYS A 351 7.26 15.01 -6.64
C LYS A 351 6.98 14.33 -7.98
N LYS A 352 7.90 13.45 -8.42
CA LYS A 352 7.66 12.63 -9.60
C LYS A 352 6.41 11.74 -9.43
N GLY A 353 6.23 11.11 -8.27
CA GLY A 353 5.06 10.28 -7.96
C GLY A 353 3.75 11.08 -8.05
N MET A 354 3.70 12.27 -7.42
CA MET A 354 2.52 13.16 -7.46
C MET A 354 2.21 13.60 -8.89
N LYS A 355 3.23 14.01 -9.65
CA LYS A 355 3.07 14.42 -11.04
C LYS A 355 2.57 13.28 -11.93
N ASP A 356 3.24 12.13 -11.90
CA ASP A 356 2.89 10.96 -12.72
C ASP A 356 1.45 10.49 -12.43
N LEU A 357 1.03 10.52 -11.14
CA LEU A 357 -0.33 10.15 -10.72
C LEU A 357 -1.38 11.12 -11.30
N ALA A 358 -1.13 12.43 -11.21
CA ALA A 358 -2.02 13.44 -11.75
C ALA A 358 -2.15 13.34 -13.29
N GLU A 359 -1.02 13.14 -13.99
CA GLU A 359 -0.99 12.96 -15.43
C GLU A 359 -1.70 11.67 -15.87
N ALA A 360 -1.46 10.55 -15.17
CA ALA A 360 -2.13 9.28 -15.47
C ALA A 360 -3.63 9.34 -15.20
N SER A 361 -4.05 10.02 -14.12
CA SER A 361 -5.46 10.22 -13.78
C SER A 361 -6.19 11.02 -14.88
N SER A 362 -5.61 12.15 -15.30
CA SER A 362 -6.19 12.99 -16.36
C SER A 362 -6.11 12.36 -17.75
N GLY A 363 -5.07 11.55 -18.01
CA GLY A 363 -4.84 10.86 -19.27
C GLY A 363 -5.58 9.53 -19.43
N GLY A 364 -6.30 9.05 -18.40
CA GLY A 364 -6.99 7.76 -18.44
C GLY A 364 -6.05 6.54 -18.40
N THR A 365 -4.83 6.72 -17.89
CA THR A 365 -3.79 5.68 -17.80
C THR A 365 -3.47 5.30 -16.34
N LEU A 366 -4.38 5.64 -15.41
CA LEU A 366 -4.35 5.24 -14.00
C LEU A 366 -5.23 4.00 -13.79
N PHE A 367 -4.64 2.92 -13.33
CA PHE A 367 -5.33 1.65 -13.09
C PHE A 367 -5.15 1.17 -11.65
N GLY A 368 -6.20 0.58 -11.08
CA GLY A 368 -6.05 -0.17 -9.85
C GLY A 368 -5.04 -1.31 -10.00
N SER A 369 -4.18 -1.51 -9.01
CA SER A 369 -3.25 -2.65 -8.99
C SER A 369 -4.01 -3.96 -8.77
N MET A 370 -3.76 -4.97 -9.60
CA MET A 370 -4.27 -6.33 -9.39
C MET A 370 -3.65 -6.94 -8.14
N ALA A 371 -2.35 -6.74 -7.95
CA ALA A 371 -1.62 -7.23 -6.81
C ALA A 371 -2.13 -6.69 -5.45
N HIS A 372 -2.86 -5.57 -5.44
CA HIS A 372 -3.30 -4.93 -4.20
C HIS A 372 -4.83 -4.80 -4.09
N GLY A 373 -5.57 -5.59 -4.87
CA GLY A 373 -7.04 -5.66 -4.78
C GLY A 373 -7.76 -4.38 -5.17
N HIS A 374 -7.18 -3.56 -6.09
CA HIS A 374 -7.81 -2.36 -6.64
C HIS A 374 -8.28 -2.55 -8.09
N ALA A 375 -7.82 -3.61 -8.79
CA ALA A 375 -8.29 -3.94 -10.13
C ALA A 375 -9.50 -4.88 -10.09
N ALA A 376 -9.50 -5.89 -9.20
CA ALA A 376 -10.54 -6.91 -9.10
C ALA A 376 -10.72 -7.39 -7.65
N PRO A 377 -11.87 -8.05 -7.33
CA PRO A 377 -12.17 -8.60 -6.01
C PRO A 377 -11.17 -9.66 -5.53
N ALA A 378 -11.18 -9.94 -4.23
CA ALA A 378 -10.25 -10.84 -3.55
C ALA A 378 -10.16 -12.23 -4.18
N ALA A 379 -11.27 -12.81 -4.65
CA ALA A 379 -11.27 -14.13 -5.29
C ALA A 379 -10.40 -14.15 -6.56
N VAL A 380 -10.53 -13.13 -7.41
CA VAL A 380 -9.72 -12.98 -8.64
C VAL A 380 -8.27 -12.70 -8.28
N LYS A 381 -8.01 -11.77 -7.35
CA LYS A 381 -6.65 -11.45 -6.87
C LYS A 381 -5.92 -12.72 -6.41
N ASN A 382 -6.56 -13.54 -5.58
CA ASN A 382 -5.96 -14.77 -5.06
C ASN A 382 -5.69 -15.80 -6.17
N ALA A 383 -6.62 -15.95 -7.14
CA ALA A 383 -6.40 -16.80 -8.30
C ALA A 383 -5.18 -16.34 -9.14
N VAL A 384 -5.01 -15.04 -9.32
CA VAL A 384 -3.82 -14.46 -9.96
C VAL A 384 -2.55 -14.74 -9.15
N TYR A 385 -2.60 -14.57 -7.82
CA TYR A 385 -1.46 -14.86 -6.93
C TYR A 385 -0.98 -16.30 -7.08
N ASP A 386 -1.90 -17.27 -7.05
CA ASP A 386 -1.55 -18.69 -7.13
C ASP A 386 -0.82 -19.01 -8.43
N VAL A 387 -1.30 -18.51 -9.56
CA VAL A 387 -0.70 -18.77 -10.87
C VAL A 387 0.62 -18.02 -11.03
N VAL A 388 0.68 -16.74 -10.64
CA VAL A 388 1.88 -15.90 -10.76
C VAL A 388 3.01 -16.43 -9.88
N THR A 389 2.71 -16.76 -8.61
CA THR A 389 3.70 -17.34 -7.69
C THR A 389 4.19 -18.69 -8.18
N LYS A 390 3.30 -19.54 -8.68
CA LYS A 390 3.69 -20.83 -9.27
C LYS A 390 4.60 -20.64 -10.49
N ALA A 391 4.30 -19.66 -11.38
CA ALA A 391 5.13 -19.34 -12.54
C ALA A 391 6.51 -18.83 -12.11
N PHE A 392 6.56 -17.89 -11.15
CA PHE A 392 7.80 -17.33 -10.64
C PHE A 392 8.71 -18.41 -10.02
N ASN A 393 8.12 -19.43 -9.39
CA ASN A 393 8.84 -20.55 -8.79
C ASN A 393 9.09 -21.74 -9.75
N GLY A 394 8.89 -21.57 -11.06
CA GLY A 394 9.19 -22.58 -12.09
C GLY A 394 8.18 -23.72 -12.16
N GLY A 395 6.94 -23.50 -11.68
CA GLY A 395 5.88 -24.51 -11.67
C GLY A 395 5.15 -24.69 -13.02
N TYR A 396 5.53 -23.95 -14.05
CA TYR A 396 5.06 -24.11 -15.45
C TYR A 396 6.25 -24.26 -16.39
N LYS A 397 6.03 -24.93 -17.50
CA LYS A 397 7.04 -25.17 -18.52
C LYS A 397 7.44 -23.91 -19.28
N ASP A 398 6.44 -23.10 -19.62
CA ASP A 398 6.56 -21.87 -20.39
C ASP A 398 5.40 -20.91 -20.10
N GLY A 399 5.49 -19.70 -20.64
CA GLY A 399 4.45 -18.67 -20.43
C GLY A 399 3.10 -19.05 -21.03
N ALA A 400 3.05 -19.87 -22.06
CA ALA A 400 1.78 -20.29 -22.67
C ALA A 400 0.99 -21.22 -21.72
N GLU A 401 1.67 -22.13 -21.01
CA GLU A 401 1.03 -22.97 -20.00
C GLU A 401 0.54 -22.12 -18.81
N ALA A 402 1.34 -21.14 -18.38
CA ALA A 402 0.96 -20.23 -17.29
C ALA A 402 -0.22 -19.32 -17.66
N ALA A 403 -0.24 -18.76 -18.87
CA ALA A 403 -1.34 -17.92 -19.37
C ALA A 403 -2.67 -18.70 -19.47
N LYS A 404 -2.63 -19.96 -19.94
CA LYS A 404 -3.80 -20.83 -19.95
C LYS A 404 -4.30 -21.10 -18.52
N ALA A 405 -3.40 -21.42 -17.60
CA ALA A 405 -3.74 -21.65 -16.21
C ALA A 405 -4.34 -20.39 -15.54
N LEU A 406 -3.86 -19.19 -15.90
CA LEU A 406 -4.42 -17.94 -15.41
C LEU A 406 -5.87 -17.75 -15.86
N ALA A 407 -6.14 -17.94 -17.17
CA ALA A 407 -7.50 -17.82 -17.69
C ALA A 407 -8.46 -18.82 -17.02
N GLU A 408 -8.04 -20.08 -16.83
CA GLU A 408 -8.82 -21.11 -16.16
C GLU A 408 -9.07 -20.75 -14.69
N ALA A 409 -8.05 -20.28 -13.96
CA ALA A 409 -8.16 -19.89 -12.56
C ALA A 409 -9.10 -18.69 -12.37
N VAL A 410 -8.99 -17.65 -13.21
CA VAL A 410 -9.88 -16.48 -13.18
C VAL A 410 -11.31 -16.86 -13.56
N ALA A 411 -11.51 -17.73 -14.56
CA ALA A 411 -12.85 -18.21 -14.92
C ALA A 411 -13.55 -18.96 -13.77
N ALA A 412 -12.78 -19.68 -12.95
CA ALA A 412 -13.32 -20.40 -11.80
C ALA A 412 -13.78 -19.49 -10.64
N THR A 413 -13.48 -18.18 -10.68
CA THR A 413 -13.92 -17.20 -9.66
C THR A 413 -15.25 -16.50 -10.01
N LYS A 414 -15.74 -16.71 -11.24
CA LYS A 414 -17.01 -16.15 -11.75
C LYS A 414 -18.17 -17.09 -11.44
#